data_e0ca3652c4f352fbacdd1490ca66d186
#
_entry.id   e0ca3652c4f352fbacdd1490ca66d186
#
_cell.length_a   1.000
_cell.length_b   1.000
_cell.length_c   1.000
_cell.angle_alpha   90.00
_cell.angle_beta   90.00
_cell.angle_gamma   90.00
#
_symmetry.space_group_name_H-M   'P 1'
#
loop_
_entity.id
_entity.type
_entity.pdbx_description
1 polymer ?
#
loop_
_entity_poly.entity_id
_entity_poly.type
_entity_poly.pdbx_seq_one_letter_code
_entity_poly.pdbx_strand_id
1 'polypeptide(L)'
;MFFGHSPALWQQFPQLVPGVLVVGAIHPKVEVQELIEPWHARARERLARGAESELAEVSAWRRAYAQMGFKPTQYRSAAEALLRRFRRENTLPLLHPLVDLCNAISLAFALPVAAFDLDGVDGYLEVRHAIGAEKYLAFSGEVEDRDRERVGERHRVAEIDQRVQTREIALAPEAPQ
;
A
#
# COMPACT_ATOMS: atom_id res chain seq x y z
N MET A 1 -13.59 0.48 -16.16
CA MET A 1 -12.46 1.06 -15.43
C MET A 1 -11.15 0.53 -15.99
N PHE A 2 -10.10 1.35 -16.04
CA PHE A 2 -8.77 0.96 -16.50
C PHE A 2 -7.78 1.15 -15.34
N PHE A 3 -6.85 0.18 -15.17
CA PHE A 3 -5.71 0.30 -14.27
C PHE A 3 -4.41 0.13 -15.06
N GLY A 4 -3.42 0.97 -14.79
CA GLY A 4 -2.13 0.85 -15.47
C GLY A 4 -1.01 1.62 -14.80
N HIS A 5 0.17 1.46 -15.37
CA HIS A 5 1.37 2.22 -15.02
C HIS A 5 1.77 3.06 -16.23
N SER A 6 2.26 4.27 -15.98
CA SER A 6 2.71 5.15 -17.05
C SER A 6 3.91 4.54 -17.81
N PRO A 7 4.06 4.86 -19.10
CA PRO A 7 5.22 4.41 -19.89
C PRO A 7 6.56 4.78 -19.25
N ALA A 8 6.63 5.94 -18.59
CA ALA A 8 7.84 6.40 -17.92
C ALA A 8 8.24 5.47 -16.75
N LEU A 9 7.25 4.94 -15.99
CA LEU A 9 7.53 3.97 -14.94
C LEU A 9 8.01 2.63 -15.49
N TRP A 10 7.42 2.14 -16.59
CA TRP A 10 7.88 0.92 -17.25
C TRP A 10 9.31 1.05 -17.78
N GLN A 11 9.68 2.21 -18.31
CA GLN A 11 11.05 2.48 -18.77
C GLN A 11 12.04 2.53 -17.61
N GLN A 12 11.65 3.14 -16.48
CA GLN A 12 12.51 3.28 -15.31
C GLN A 12 12.64 1.97 -14.52
N PHE A 13 11.57 1.18 -14.44
CA PHE A 13 11.48 -0.06 -13.67
C PHE A 13 10.99 -1.22 -14.52
N PRO A 14 11.75 -1.67 -15.54
CA PRO A 14 11.33 -2.73 -16.46
C PRO A 14 11.13 -4.08 -15.77
N GLN A 15 11.67 -4.26 -14.56
CA GLN A 15 11.50 -5.45 -13.72
C GLN A 15 10.23 -5.43 -12.85
N LEU A 16 9.44 -4.36 -12.88
CA LEU A 16 8.20 -4.27 -12.13
C LEU A 16 7.19 -5.29 -12.66
N VAL A 17 6.60 -6.07 -11.76
CA VAL A 17 5.56 -7.06 -12.08
C VAL A 17 4.34 -6.78 -11.20
N PRO A 18 3.39 -5.96 -11.65
CA PRO A 18 2.17 -5.71 -10.92
C PRO A 18 1.18 -6.86 -11.11
N GLY A 19 0.45 -7.19 -10.04
CA GLY A 19 -0.72 -8.07 -10.09
C GLY A 19 -1.99 -7.26 -9.87
N VAL A 20 -3.03 -7.53 -10.63
CA VAL A 20 -4.36 -6.90 -10.47
C VAL A 20 -5.40 -7.99 -10.34
N LEU A 21 -6.25 -7.87 -9.32
CA LEU A 21 -7.38 -8.75 -9.10
C LEU A 21 -8.64 -7.89 -8.97
N VAL A 22 -9.65 -8.21 -9.77
CA VAL A 22 -10.98 -7.59 -9.65
C VAL A 22 -11.90 -8.60 -8.98
N VAL A 23 -12.52 -8.18 -7.90
CA VAL A 23 -13.41 -9.03 -7.10
C VAL A 23 -14.74 -8.34 -6.87
N GLY A 24 -15.78 -9.11 -6.69
CA GLY A 24 -17.12 -8.62 -6.35
C GLY A 24 -17.65 -9.29 -5.08
N ALA A 25 -18.85 -8.87 -4.68
CA ALA A 25 -19.54 -9.42 -3.51
C ALA A 25 -18.74 -9.28 -2.18
N ILE A 26 -18.00 -8.18 -2.03
CA ILE A 26 -17.31 -7.85 -0.79
C ILE A 26 -18.34 -7.33 0.22
N HIS A 27 -18.33 -7.87 1.44
CA HIS A 27 -19.16 -7.37 2.52
C HIS A 27 -18.43 -7.46 3.88
N PRO A 28 -18.77 -6.57 4.84
CA PRO A 28 -18.01 -6.41 6.10
C PRO A 28 -18.26 -7.52 7.13
N LYS A 29 -19.28 -8.36 6.94
CA LYS A 29 -19.71 -9.37 7.93
C LYS A 29 -19.11 -10.75 7.64
N VAL A 30 -17.81 -10.82 7.45
CA VAL A 30 -17.08 -12.07 7.22
C VAL A 30 -16.04 -12.24 8.32
N GLU A 31 -16.07 -13.39 8.97
CA GLU A 31 -15.03 -13.79 9.94
C GLU A 31 -13.80 -14.26 9.16
N VAL A 32 -12.72 -13.46 9.24
CA VAL A 32 -11.48 -13.75 8.48
C VAL A 32 -10.35 -14.26 9.38
N GLN A 33 -10.52 -14.29 10.68
CA GLN A 33 -9.44 -14.58 11.62
C GLN A 33 -8.79 -15.94 11.38
N GLU A 34 -9.58 -16.98 11.14
CA GLU A 34 -9.06 -18.31 10.81
C GLU A 34 -8.41 -18.35 9.43
N LEU A 35 -8.89 -17.54 8.48
CA LEU A 35 -8.34 -17.47 7.13
C LEU A 35 -6.98 -16.75 7.08
N ILE A 36 -6.76 -15.78 7.95
CA ILE A 36 -5.51 -14.99 7.95
C ILE A 36 -4.40 -15.63 8.80
N GLU A 37 -4.72 -16.48 9.77
CA GLU A 37 -3.73 -17.07 10.67
C GLU A 37 -2.63 -17.88 9.97
N PRO A 38 -2.88 -18.69 8.95
CA PRO A 38 -1.81 -19.34 8.20
C PRO A 38 -0.82 -18.37 7.55
N TRP A 39 -1.29 -17.21 7.10
CA TRP A 39 -0.46 -16.16 6.52
C TRP A 39 0.36 -15.42 7.58
N HIS A 40 -0.21 -15.17 8.75
CA HIS A 40 0.53 -14.65 9.90
C HIS A 40 1.61 -15.64 10.37
N ALA A 41 1.32 -16.93 10.44
CA ALA A 41 2.31 -17.96 10.75
C ALA A 41 3.47 -17.94 9.75
N ARG A 42 3.19 -17.89 8.45
CA ARG A 42 4.21 -17.74 7.40
C ARG A 42 5.06 -16.48 7.57
N ALA A 43 4.44 -15.36 7.91
CA ALA A 43 5.18 -14.12 8.16
C ALA A 43 6.11 -14.25 9.37
N ARG A 44 5.65 -14.85 10.48
CA ARG A 44 6.48 -15.13 11.66
C ARG A 44 7.69 -16.01 11.33
N GLU A 45 7.49 -17.09 10.56
CA GLU A 45 8.59 -17.96 10.12
C GLU A 45 9.64 -17.19 9.31
N ARG A 46 9.22 -16.33 8.40
CA ARG A 46 10.14 -15.51 7.60
C ARG A 46 10.90 -14.54 8.48
N LEU A 47 10.21 -13.86 9.38
CA LEU A 47 10.80 -12.90 10.31
C LEU A 47 11.70 -13.53 11.37
N ALA A 48 11.52 -14.81 11.70
CA ALA A 48 12.41 -15.55 12.59
C ALA A 48 13.79 -15.82 11.98
N ARG A 49 13.91 -15.77 10.64
CA ARG A 49 15.18 -16.05 9.94
C ARG A 49 16.10 -14.84 9.82
N GLY A 50 15.57 -13.63 10.00
CA GLY A 50 16.35 -12.40 9.87
C GLY A 50 15.51 -11.12 9.93
N ALA A 51 16.12 -9.98 9.71
CA ALA A 51 15.42 -8.72 9.69
C ALA A 51 14.52 -8.60 8.46
N GLU A 52 13.41 -7.85 8.57
CA GLU A 52 12.51 -7.60 7.44
C GLU A 52 13.24 -6.97 6.25
N SER A 53 14.28 -6.18 6.51
CA SER A 53 15.10 -5.55 5.46
C SER A 53 15.95 -6.53 4.65
N GLU A 54 16.15 -7.75 5.15
CA GLU A 54 16.91 -8.80 4.49
C GLU A 54 16.05 -9.65 3.55
N LEU A 55 14.72 -9.51 3.63
CA LEU A 55 13.81 -10.16 2.70
C LEU A 55 14.06 -9.63 1.28
N ALA A 56 14.14 -10.54 0.30
CA ALA A 56 14.49 -10.20 -1.08
C ALA A 56 13.53 -9.16 -1.67
N GLU A 57 12.25 -9.28 -1.38
CA GLU A 57 11.19 -8.37 -1.85
C GLU A 57 11.38 -6.97 -1.24
N VAL A 58 11.61 -6.88 0.07
CA VAL A 58 11.88 -5.60 0.75
C VAL A 58 13.16 -4.97 0.22
N SER A 59 14.21 -5.76 0.03
CA SER A 59 15.47 -5.30 -0.57
C SER A 59 15.27 -4.76 -1.99
N ALA A 60 14.39 -5.37 -2.79
CA ALA A 60 14.05 -4.88 -4.12
C ALA A 60 13.38 -3.50 -4.05
N TRP A 61 12.40 -3.31 -3.16
CA TRP A 61 11.77 -2.01 -2.93
C TRP A 61 12.74 -0.95 -2.42
N ARG A 62 13.64 -1.31 -1.52
CA ARG A 62 14.69 -0.40 -1.04
C ARG A 62 15.61 0.06 -2.16
N ARG A 63 15.98 -0.85 -3.10
CA ARG A 63 16.76 -0.46 -4.28
C ARG A 63 15.99 0.49 -5.20
N ALA A 64 14.70 0.21 -5.46
CA ALA A 64 13.85 1.09 -6.25
C ALA A 64 13.74 2.49 -5.62
N TYR A 65 13.55 2.59 -4.31
CA TYR A 65 13.52 3.88 -3.61
C TYR A 65 14.87 4.60 -3.69
N ALA A 66 15.99 3.88 -3.51
CA ALA A 66 17.31 4.48 -3.68
C ALA A 66 17.55 4.98 -5.12
N GLN A 67 17.09 4.23 -6.12
CA GLN A 67 17.15 4.64 -7.53
C GLN A 67 16.31 5.91 -7.81
N MET A 68 15.20 6.10 -7.09
CA MET A 68 14.40 7.32 -7.11
C MET A 68 15.00 8.45 -6.25
N GLY A 69 16.13 8.21 -5.57
CA GLY A 69 16.83 9.20 -4.73
C GLY A 69 16.32 9.29 -3.29
N PHE A 70 15.44 8.38 -2.87
CA PHE A 70 14.99 8.33 -1.48
C PHE A 70 15.95 7.53 -0.61
N LYS A 71 16.10 7.96 0.63
CA LYS A 71 16.84 7.19 1.64
C LYS A 71 15.95 6.05 2.17
N PRO A 72 16.26 4.77 1.90
CA PRO A 72 15.40 3.64 2.32
C PRO A 72 15.22 3.52 3.84
N THR A 73 16.11 4.10 4.62
CA THR A 73 15.99 4.17 6.09
C THR A 73 14.92 5.15 6.55
N GLN A 74 14.64 6.16 5.75
CA GLN A 74 13.63 7.19 6.02
C GLN A 74 12.30 6.87 5.34
N TYR A 75 12.35 6.39 4.09
CA TYR A 75 11.17 6.03 3.29
C TYR A 75 11.12 4.52 3.12
N ARG A 76 10.02 3.92 3.54
CA ARG A 76 9.81 2.46 3.52
C ARG A 76 8.60 2.12 2.66
N SER A 77 8.66 0.97 1.98
CA SER A 77 7.48 0.42 1.34
C SER A 77 6.41 0.07 2.40
N ALA A 78 5.16 0.05 1.98
CA ALA A 78 4.06 -0.34 2.87
C ALA A 78 4.27 -1.73 3.48
N ALA A 79 4.75 -2.69 2.68
CA ALA A 79 5.06 -4.03 3.16
C ALA A 79 6.15 -4.04 4.24
N GLU A 80 7.24 -3.26 4.07
CA GLU A 80 8.29 -3.17 5.09
C GLU A 80 7.78 -2.53 6.38
N ALA A 81 6.98 -1.47 6.28
CA ALA A 81 6.40 -0.81 7.44
C ALA A 81 5.48 -1.76 8.22
N LEU A 82 4.66 -2.52 7.50
CA LEU A 82 3.74 -3.51 8.06
C LEU A 82 4.50 -4.67 8.75
N LEU A 83 5.53 -5.21 8.09
CA LEU A 83 6.39 -6.26 8.67
C LEU A 83 7.09 -5.81 9.95
N ARG A 84 7.60 -4.57 9.99
CA ARG A 84 8.21 -4.00 11.21
C ARG A 84 7.22 -3.89 12.36
N ARG A 85 6.00 -3.44 12.06
CA ARG A 85 4.93 -3.40 13.04
C ARG A 85 4.59 -4.79 13.55
N PHE A 86 4.37 -5.74 12.65
CA PHE A 86 4.04 -7.12 12.99
C PHE A 86 5.16 -7.82 13.79
N ARG A 87 6.45 -7.57 13.47
CA ARG A 87 7.58 -8.06 14.27
C ARG A 87 7.52 -7.57 15.73
N ARG A 88 7.15 -6.31 15.94
CA ARG A 88 7.11 -5.69 17.26
C ARG A 88 5.91 -6.13 18.07
N GLU A 89 4.74 -6.21 17.44
CA GLU A 89 3.45 -6.41 18.08
C GLU A 89 2.98 -7.87 18.04
N ASN A 90 3.57 -8.68 17.17
CA ASN A 90 3.24 -10.07 16.85
C ASN A 90 1.79 -10.29 16.36
N THR A 91 1.05 -9.23 16.15
CA THR A 91 -0.33 -9.20 15.65
C THR A 91 -0.63 -7.86 14.99
N LEU A 92 -1.73 -7.81 14.27
CA LEU A 92 -2.31 -6.57 13.77
C LEU A 92 -3.74 -6.42 14.30
N PRO A 93 -4.24 -5.19 14.51
CA PRO A 93 -5.63 -4.97 14.83
C PRO A 93 -6.52 -5.41 13.66
N LEU A 94 -7.64 -6.02 13.96
CA LEU A 94 -8.67 -6.30 12.97
C LEU A 94 -9.44 -5.00 12.71
N LEU A 95 -9.58 -4.64 11.43
CA LEU A 95 -10.22 -3.41 10.98
C LEU A 95 -11.44 -3.70 10.10
N HIS A 96 -11.20 -4.42 9.03
CA HIS A 96 -12.21 -4.80 8.05
C HIS A 96 -11.74 -6.08 7.33
N PRO A 97 -12.60 -7.07 7.08
CA PRO A 97 -12.22 -8.38 6.52
C PRO A 97 -11.30 -8.28 5.28
N LEU A 98 -11.61 -7.41 4.33
CA LEU A 98 -10.78 -7.22 3.14
C LEU A 98 -9.41 -6.62 3.48
N VAL A 99 -9.37 -5.62 4.35
CA VAL A 99 -8.12 -4.98 4.79
C VAL A 99 -7.24 -5.97 5.54
N ASP A 100 -7.84 -6.74 6.44
CA ASP A 100 -7.14 -7.74 7.26
C ASP A 100 -6.55 -8.85 6.40
N LEU A 101 -7.30 -9.32 5.39
CA LEU A 101 -6.81 -10.27 4.41
C LEU A 101 -5.67 -9.69 3.56
N CYS A 102 -5.82 -8.46 3.03
CA CYS A 102 -4.78 -7.78 2.28
C CYS A 102 -3.49 -7.60 3.11
N ASN A 103 -3.63 -7.21 4.38
CA ASN A 103 -2.51 -7.08 5.29
C ASN A 103 -1.82 -8.44 5.57
N ALA A 104 -2.60 -9.50 5.78
CA ALA A 104 -2.05 -10.84 6.01
C ALA A 104 -1.28 -11.36 4.78
N ILE A 105 -1.79 -11.15 3.57
CA ILE A 105 -1.10 -11.49 2.33
C ILE A 105 0.16 -10.63 2.15
N SER A 106 0.07 -9.31 2.42
CA SER A 106 1.23 -8.41 2.39
C SER A 106 2.35 -8.88 3.33
N LEU A 107 2.02 -9.28 4.55
CA LEU A 107 2.96 -9.84 5.51
C LEU A 107 3.58 -11.15 5.03
N ALA A 108 2.76 -12.10 4.56
CA ALA A 108 3.19 -13.43 4.16
C ALA A 108 4.15 -13.43 2.98
N PHE A 109 3.96 -12.51 2.04
CA PHE A 109 4.74 -12.42 0.80
C PHE A 109 5.68 -11.21 0.73
N ALA A 110 5.65 -10.34 1.73
CA ALA A 110 6.43 -9.08 1.77
C ALA A 110 6.18 -8.18 0.54
N LEU A 111 4.95 -8.17 0.03
CA LEU A 111 4.52 -7.39 -1.13
C LEU A 111 3.60 -6.26 -0.69
N PRO A 112 3.73 -5.06 -1.25
CA PRO A 112 2.72 -4.01 -1.10
C PRO A 112 1.40 -4.47 -1.72
N VAL A 113 0.32 -4.35 -0.97
CA VAL A 113 -1.04 -4.65 -1.43
C VAL A 113 -1.91 -3.43 -1.17
N ALA A 114 -2.73 -3.05 -2.14
CA ALA A 114 -3.72 -2.01 -2.01
C ALA A 114 -5.08 -2.52 -2.51
N ALA A 115 -6.16 -2.05 -1.91
CA ALA A 115 -7.52 -2.33 -2.35
C ALA A 115 -8.23 -1.00 -2.64
N PHE A 116 -9.00 -0.98 -3.72
CA PHE A 116 -9.76 0.18 -4.16
C PHE A 116 -11.21 -0.22 -4.38
N ASP A 117 -12.12 0.60 -3.86
CA ASP A 117 -13.54 0.48 -4.18
C ASP A 117 -13.78 1.04 -5.60
N LEU A 118 -14.21 0.17 -6.50
CA LEU A 118 -14.43 0.55 -7.90
C LEU A 118 -15.56 1.56 -8.09
N ASP A 119 -16.54 1.57 -7.19
CA ASP A 119 -17.64 2.55 -7.23
C ASP A 119 -17.16 3.95 -6.82
N GLY A 120 -16.05 4.02 -6.08
CA GLY A 120 -15.38 5.26 -5.72
C GLY A 120 -14.35 5.76 -6.75
N VAL A 121 -14.08 4.99 -7.82
CA VAL A 121 -13.09 5.34 -8.84
C VAL A 121 -13.77 5.87 -10.10
N ASP A 122 -13.54 7.15 -10.43
CA ASP A 122 -14.07 7.75 -11.65
C ASP A 122 -13.03 7.66 -12.78
N GLY A 123 -13.40 6.91 -13.84
CA GLY A 123 -12.60 6.75 -15.04
C GLY A 123 -11.49 5.69 -14.95
N TYR A 124 -10.29 6.05 -14.51
CA TYR A 124 -9.13 5.16 -14.50
C TYR A 124 -8.21 5.40 -13.31
N LEU A 125 -7.40 4.41 -12.99
CA LEU A 125 -6.37 4.45 -11.97
C LEU A 125 -5.00 4.24 -12.63
N GLU A 126 -4.12 5.22 -12.51
CA GLU A 126 -2.78 5.17 -13.08
C GLU A 126 -1.71 5.38 -12.01
N VAL A 127 -0.70 4.52 -12.02
CA VAL A 127 0.52 4.74 -11.23
C VAL A 127 1.51 5.48 -12.13
N ARG A 128 1.91 6.69 -11.72
CA ARG A 128 2.80 7.56 -12.50
C ARG A 128 3.69 8.42 -11.60
N HIS A 129 4.64 9.09 -12.18
CA HIS A 129 5.36 10.14 -11.46
C HIS A 129 4.44 11.31 -11.15
N ALA A 130 4.53 11.80 -9.91
CA ALA A 130 3.82 13.00 -9.50
C ALA A 130 4.34 14.24 -10.27
N ILE A 131 3.43 15.13 -10.66
CA ILE A 131 3.75 16.38 -11.34
C ILE A 131 3.80 17.57 -10.37
N GLY A 132 3.43 17.35 -9.09
CA GLY A 132 3.43 18.35 -8.03
C GLY A 132 2.20 19.28 -8.05
N ALA A 133 1.12 18.86 -8.71
CA ALA A 133 -0.17 19.55 -8.73
C ALA A 133 -1.29 18.66 -8.15
N GLU A 134 -0.90 17.50 -7.61
CA GLU A 134 -1.83 16.55 -7.02
C GLU A 134 -2.33 17.08 -5.68
N LYS A 135 -3.64 16.88 -5.45
CA LYS A 135 -4.28 17.15 -4.16
C LYS A 135 -4.45 15.86 -3.41
N TYR A 136 -4.14 15.91 -2.14
CA TYR A 136 -4.32 14.77 -1.23
C TYR A 136 -5.33 15.13 -0.16
N LEU A 137 -6.35 14.31 -0.01
CA LEU A 137 -7.29 14.41 1.10
C LEU A 137 -6.73 13.60 2.27
N ALA A 138 -6.27 14.30 3.31
CA ALA A 138 -5.77 13.67 4.52
C ALA A 138 -6.90 13.04 5.33
N PHE A 139 -6.57 12.06 6.19
CA PHE A 139 -7.55 11.47 7.12
C PHE A 139 -8.18 12.48 8.08
N SER A 140 -7.57 13.65 8.28
CA SER A 140 -8.13 14.78 9.00
C SER A 140 -9.31 15.44 8.26
N GLY A 141 -9.53 15.12 6.99
CA GLY A 141 -10.48 15.80 6.10
C GLY A 141 -9.94 17.10 5.48
N GLU A 142 -8.69 17.44 5.74
CA GLU A 142 -8.03 18.59 5.12
C GLU A 142 -7.48 18.21 3.76
N VAL A 143 -7.65 19.10 2.78
CA VAL A 143 -7.00 18.97 1.47
C VAL A 143 -5.60 19.53 1.60
N GLU A 144 -4.60 18.66 1.55
CA GLU A 144 -3.20 19.06 1.52
C GLU A 144 -2.76 19.20 0.05
N ASP A 145 -2.28 20.38 -0.32
CA ASP A 145 -1.43 20.50 -1.49
C ASP A 145 -0.10 19.84 -1.13
N ARG A 146 0.25 18.75 -1.78
CA ARG A 146 1.58 18.16 -1.60
C ARG A 146 2.62 19.02 -2.27
N ASP A 147 2.96 20.11 -1.55
CA ASP A 147 3.94 21.08 -1.99
C ASP A 147 5.32 20.44 -2.22
N ARG A 148 5.98 20.98 -3.26
CA ARG A 148 7.35 20.69 -3.70
C ARG A 148 8.40 20.75 -2.60
N GLU A 149 8.12 21.36 -1.45
CA GLU A 149 9.11 21.66 -0.41
C GLU A 149 9.38 20.50 0.55
N ARG A 150 8.46 19.54 0.74
CA ARG A 150 8.67 18.38 1.62
C ARG A 150 9.35 17.18 0.95
N VAL A 151 9.34 17.14 -0.36
CA VAL A 151 10.09 16.15 -1.13
C VAL A 151 11.23 16.92 -1.81
N GLY A 152 12.43 16.80 -1.28
CA GLY A 152 13.60 17.52 -1.77
C GLY A 152 13.65 17.53 -3.30
N GLU A 153 14.03 18.66 -3.86
CA GLU A 153 13.89 19.17 -5.23
C GLU A 153 14.14 18.22 -6.41
N ARG A 154 14.46 16.95 -6.20
CA ARG A 154 14.96 16.08 -7.27
C ARG A 154 14.21 14.76 -7.51
N HIS A 155 13.32 14.29 -6.64
CA HIS A 155 12.76 12.95 -6.83
C HIS A 155 11.29 12.88 -6.40
N ARG A 156 10.42 12.76 -7.38
CA ARG A 156 8.98 12.59 -7.19
C ARG A 156 8.66 11.11 -7.05
N VAL A 157 8.02 10.76 -5.97
CA VAL A 157 7.49 9.40 -5.76
C VAL A 157 6.48 9.08 -6.84
N ALA A 158 6.42 7.84 -7.29
CA ALA A 158 5.29 7.35 -8.05
C ALA A 158 4.04 7.51 -7.19
N GLU A 159 3.19 8.41 -7.56
CA GLU A 159 1.91 8.67 -6.91
C GLU A 159 0.80 8.05 -7.76
N ILE A 160 -0.18 7.49 -7.10
CA ILE A 160 -1.39 7.06 -7.77
C ILE A 160 -2.14 8.34 -8.11
N ASP A 161 -2.23 8.71 -9.40
CA ASP A 161 -3.11 9.79 -9.83
C ASP A 161 -4.55 9.32 -9.66
N GLN A 162 -5.08 9.72 -8.55
CA GLN A 162 -6.49 9.62 -8.31
C GLN A 162 -7.13 10.92 -8.82
N ARG A 163 -7.49 10.97 -10.09
CA ARG A 163 -8.63 11.81 -10.50
C ARG A 163 -9.91 11.17 -10.00
N VAL A 164 -9.85 10.77 -8.77
CA VAL A 164 -10.85 10.01 -8.07
C VAL A 164 -11.19 10.83 -6.86
N GLN A 165 -12.43 11.21 -6.74
CA GLN A 165 -12.99 11.41 -5.42
C GLN A 165 -13.02 10.02 -4.77
N THR A 166 -11.92 9.63 -4.16
CA THR A 166 -11.90 8.45 -3.31
C THR A 166 -12.87 8.75 -2.17
N ARG A 167 -14.06 8.22 -2.26
CA ARG A 167 -14.79 7.92 -1.04
C ARG A 167 -13.96 6.80 -0.41
N GLU A 168 -13.01 7.20 0.43
CA GLU A 168 -12.41 6.26 1.35
C GLU A 168 -13.53 5.46 2.00
N ILE A 169 -13.32 4.15 2.11
CA ILE A 169 -14.07 3.36 3.08
C ILE A 169 -13.64 3.89 4.45
N ALA A 170 -14.11 5.07 4.80
CA ALA A 170 -14.11 5.53 6.17
C ALA A 170 -15.13 4.63 6.87
N LEU A 171 -14.64 3.59 7.53
CA LEU A 171 -15.40 2.88 8.53
C LEU A 171 -15.75 3.91 9.62
N ALA A 172 -16.90 4.53 9.48
CA ALA A 172 -17.48 5.31 10.55
C ALA A 172 -17.60 4.37 11.77
N PRO A 173 -17.11 4.77 12.95
CA PRO A 173 -17.39 4.02 14.16
C PRO A 173 -18.91 3.99 14.32
N GLU A 174 -19.48 2.79 14.45
CA GLU A 174 -20.88 2.65 14.83
C GLU A 174 -21.11 3.43 16.12
N ALA A 175 -22.06 4.35 16.08
CA ALA A 175 -22.49 5.06 17.27
C ALA A 175 -23.02 4.04 18.30
N PRO A 176 -22.67 4.16 19.58
CA PRO A 176 -23.22 3.29 20.61
C PRO A 176 -24.73 3.49 20.70
N GLN A 177 -25.47 2.35 20.69
CA GLN A 177 -26.88 2.31 21.02
C GLN A 177 -27.08 2.53 22.52
#